data_a165e749c50dbd5015e49ccb8367311a
#
_entry.id   a165e749c50dbd5015e49ccb8367311a
#
_cell.length_a   1.000
_cell.length_b   1.000
_cell.length_c   1.000
_cell.angle_alpha   90.00
_cell.angle_beta   90.00
_cell.angle_gamma   90.00
#
_symmetry.space_group_name_H-M   'P 1'
#
loop_
_entity.id
_entity.type
_entity.pdbx_description
1 polymer ?
#
loop_
_entity_poly.entity_id
_entity_poly.type
_entity_poly.pdbx_seq_one_letter_code
_entity_poly.pdbx_strand_id
1 'polypeptide(L)'
;MPEIRPIRDADWPQVHELVVEVATAGETYAMEVPRSESETRAFWAGDQVVVAVEGDIVLGSAKMGPNRPAQGAHVGTASFVVAPAARGRGIGRALGEYAVEWHRAHGFTGIQFNAVVSTNTGAIRLWEALGFETIGVVPDAFRLPDGKTGASYADLHVMYLGLADR
;
A
#
# COMPACT_ATOMS: atom_id res chain seq x y z
N MET A 1 9.01 -5.83 -17.74
CA MET A 1 8.61 -5.19 -16.48
C MET A 1 7.23 -4.58 -16.67
N PRO A 2 6.35 -4.57 -15.66
CA PRO A 2 5.04 -3.93 -15.79
C PRO A 2 5.21 -2.44 -16.05
N GLU A 3 4.31 -1.87 -16.85
CA GLU A 3 4.19 -0.44 -16.98
C GLU A 3 3.50 0.12 -15.74
N ILE A 4 4.05 1.18 -15.13
CA ILE A 4 3.39 1.94 -14.07
C ILE A 4 2.95 3.27 -14.63
N ARG A 5 1.66 3.56 -14.53
CA ARG A 5 1.05 4.78 -15.05
C ARG A 5 -0.08 5.28 -14.14
N PRO A 6 -0.45 6.56 -14.24
CA PRO A 6 -1.65 7.06 -13.60
C PRO A 6 -2.89 6.23 -13.95
N ILE A 7 -3.78 6.06 -12.97
CA ILE A 7 -5.03 5.33 -13.17
C ILE A 7 -5.93 6.05 -14.18
N ARG A 8 -6.65 5.29 -15.00
CA ARG A 8 -7.66 5.76 -15.93
C ARG A 8 -9.05 5.26 -15.50
N ASP A 9 -10.10 5.87 -16.00
CA ASP A 9 -11.47 5.43 -15.66
C ASP A 9 -11.72 3.95 -16.01
N ALA A 10 -11.15 3.48 -17.10
CA ALA A 10 -11.27 2.08 -17.54
C ALA A 10 -10.58 1.06 -16.62
N ASP A 11 -9.65 1.49 -15.75
CA ASP A 11 -8.93 0.61 -14.83
C ASP A 11 -9.73 0.32 -13.55
N TRP A 12 -10.66 1.20 -13.19
CA TRP A 12 -11.35 1.13 -11.91
C TRP A 12 -12.11 -0.17 -11.65
N PRO A 13 -12.78 -0.79 -12.63
CA PRO A 13 -13.41 -2.10 -12.40
C PRO A 13 -12.40 -3.14 -11.91
N GLN A 14 -11.21 -3.24 -12.52
CA GLN A 14 -10.17 -4.18 -12.10
C GLN A 14 -9.55 -3.81 -10.75
N VAL A 15 -9.33 -2.50 -10.50
CA VAL A 15 -8.85 -2.04 -9.19
C VAL A 15 -9.88 -2.33 -8.10
N HIS A 16 -11.17 -2.17 -8.38
CA HIS A 16 -12.24 -2.54 -7.44
C HIS A 16 -12.19 -4.03 -7.09
N GLU A 17 -12.15 -4.91 -8.08
CA GLU A 17 -12.05 -6.36 -7.87
C GLU A 17 -10.82 -6.71 -7.01
N LEU A 18 -9.66 -6.10 -7.31
CA LEU A 18 -8.43 -6.31 -6.56
C LEU A 18 -8.51 -5.84 -5.11
N VAL A 19 -9.08 -4.66 -4.87
CA VAL A 19 -9.28 -4.13 -3.50
C VAL A 19 -10.27 -5.01 -2.72
N VAL A 20 -11.36 -5.45 -3.34
CA VAL A 20 -12.33 -6.38 -2.73
C VAL A 20 -11.65 -7.70 -2.36
N GLU A 21 -10.83 -8.27 -3.25
CA GLU A 21 -10.11 -9.52 -2.98
C GLU A 21 -9.16 -9.39 -1.79
N VAL A 22 -8.37 -8.32 -1.73
CA VAL A 22 -7.42 -8.06 -0.62
C VAL A 22 -8.16 -7.79 0.68
N ALA A 23 -9.25 -7.01 0.65
CA ALA A 23 -10.06 -6.72 1.83
C ALA A 23 -10.76 -7.99 2.37
N THR A 24 -11.28 -8.83 1.47
CA THR A 24 -11.94 -10.09 1.82
C THR A 24 -10.96 -11.07 2.47
N ALA A 25 -9.73 -11.12 2.00
CA ALA A 25 -8.67 -11.95 2.60
C ALA A 25 -8.38 -11.54 4.05
N GLY A 26 -8.51 -10.25 4.40
CA GLY A 26 -8.38 -9.74 5.76
C GLY A 26 -7.00 -9.95 6.39
N GLU A 27 -5.95 -10.00 5.58
CA GLU A 27 -4.60 -10.34 6.04
C GLU A 27 -3.65 -9.14 6.10
N THR A 28 -3.94 -8.07 5.37
CA THR A 28 -2.99 -6.98 5.13
C THR A 28 -3.53 -5.58 5.41
N TYR A 29 -4.85 -5.40 5.42
CA TYR A 29 -5.50 -4.11 5.66
C TYR A 29 -6.66 -4.24 6.64
N ALA A 30 -6.67 -3.34 7.64
CA ALA A 30 -7.80 -3.14 8.54
C ALA A 30 -8.85 -2.25 7.84
N MET A 31 -9.60 -2.81 6.90
CA MET A 31 -10.60 -2.10 6.10
C MET A 31 -11.85 -2.95 5.90
N GLU A 32 -12.98 -2.27 5.77
CA GLU A 32 -14.21 -2.93 5.32
C GLU A 32 -14.12 -3.30 3.84
N VAL A 33 -14.81 -4.38 3.45
CA VAL A 33 -14.89 -4.79 2.04
C VAL A 33 -15.79 -3.79 1.30
N PRO A 34 -15.29 -3.08 0.27
CA PRO A 34 -16.11 -2.15 -0.50
C PRO A 34 -17.24 -2.89 -1.24
N ARG A 35 -18.45 -2.33 -1.19
CA ARG A 35 -19.65 -2.91 -1.81
C ARG A 35 -19.86 -2.49 -3.25
N SER A 36 -19.14 -1.45 -3.69
CA SER A 36 -19.26 -0.88 -5.03
C SER A 36 -17.95 -0.26 -5.49
N GLU A 37 -17.82 -0.09 -6.80
CA GLU A 37 -16.70 0.65 -7.40
C GLU A 37 -16.63 2.10 -6.86
N SER A 38 -17.78 2.73 -6.61
CA SER A 38 -17.83 4.08 -6.05
C SER A 38 -17.23 4.14 -4.63
N GLU A 39 -17.52 3.16 -3.78
CA GLU A 39 -16.89 3.05 -2.46
C GLU A 39 -15.38 2.82 -2.57
N THR A 40 -14.96 1.98 -3.52
CA THR A 40 -13.52 1.77 -3.79
C THR A 40 -12.85 3.05 -4.24
N ARG A 41 -13.44 3.80 -5.17
CA ARG A 41 -12.90 5.08 -5.65
C ARG A 41 -12.75 6.09 -4.50
N ALA A 42 -13.72 6.18 -3.61
CA ALA A 42 -13.65 7.06 -2.44
C ALA A 42 -12.55 6.66 -1.45
N PHE A 43 -12.44 5.37 -1.16
CA PHE A 43 -11.43 4.82 -0.24
C PHE A 43 -10.02 4.83 -0.84
N TRP A 44 -9.89 4.49 -2.13
CA TRP A 44 -8.61 4.41 -2.84
C TRP A 44 -8.19 5.75 -3.48
N ALA A 45 -8.75 6.87 -2.98
CA ALA A 45 -8.37 8.22 -3.38
C ALA A 45 -7.04 8.64 -2.75
N GLY A 46 -6.33 9.51 -3.43
CA GLY A 46 -5.06 10.12 -2.98
C GLY A 46 -4.66 11.23 -3.94
N ASP A 47 -3.58 11.94 -3.64
CA ASP A 47 -3.02 12.98 -4.53
C ASP A 47 -2.56 12.35 -5.85
N GLN A 48 -2.10 11.11 -5.78
CA GLN A 48 -1.77 10.29 -6.93
C GLN A 48 -2.27 8.86 -6.73
N VAL A 49 -2.91 8.31 -7.76
CA VAL A 49 -3.23 6.88 -7.87
C VAL A 49 -2.62 6.33 -9.14
N VAL A 50 -1.90 5.22 -9.04
CA VAL A 50 -1.26 4.54 -10.16
C VAL A 50 -1.65 3.08 -10.23
N VAL A 51 -1.52 2.52 -11.42
CA VAL A 51 -1.67 1.08 -11.67
C VAL A 51 -0.39 0.52 -12.30
N ALA A 52 -0.07 -0.71 -11.94
CA ALA A 52 0.92 -1.52 -12.62
C ALA A 52 0.18 -2.45 -13.59
N VAL A 53 0.48 -2.36 -14.89
CA VAL A 53 -0.26 -3.08 -15.93
C VAL A 53 0.65 -3.90 -16.84
N GLU A 54 0.10 -4.98 -17.38
CA GLU A 54 0.62 -5.70 -18.55
C GLU A 54 -0.49 -5.71 -19.62
N GLY A 55 -0.30 -4.95 -20.70
CA GLY A 55 -1.38 -4.68 -21.64
C GLY A 55 -2.55 -4.01 -20.94
N ASP A 56 -3.73 -4.64 -21.01
CA ASP A 56 -4.96 -4.14 -20.39
C ASP A 56 -5.24 -4.75 -19.00
N ILE A 57 -4.31 -5.57 -18.48
CA ILE A 57 -4.50 -6.27 -17.20
C ILE A 57 -3.83 -5.47 -16.08
N VAL A 58 -4.62 -5.10 -15.06
CA VAL A 58 -4.12 -4.48 -13.83
C VAL A 58 -3.56 -5.56 -12.90
N LEU A 59 -2.27 -5.47 -12.60
CA LEU A 59 -1.55 -6.38 -11.71
C LEU A 59 -1.41 -5.86 -10.29
N GLY A 60 -1.61 -4.57 -10.09
CA GLY A 60 -1.55 -3.90 -8.81
C GLY A 60 -1.85 -2.42 -8.92
N SER A 61 -2.06 -1.78 -7.78
CA SER A 61 -2.30 -0.35 -7.68
C SER A 61 -1.65 0.21 -6.44
N ALA A 62 -1.30 1.49 -6.48
CA ALA A 62 -0.87 2.26 -5.32
C ALA A 62 -1.57 3.62 -5.30
N LYS A 63 -1.90 4.09 -4.09
CA LYS A 63 -2.32 5.47 -3.83
C LYS A 63 -1.30 6.13 -2.92
N MET A 64 -1.06 7.41 -3.11
CA MET A 64 -0.08 8.16 -2.35
C MET A 64 -0.49 9.62 -2.17
N GLY A 65 0.04 10.25 -1.12
CA GLY A 65 -0.23 11.63 -0.74
C GLY A 65 0.25 11.93 0.67
N PRO A 66 -0.15 13.05 1.27
CA PRO A 66 0.20 13.42 2.63
C PRO A 66 -0.32 12.41 3.67
N ASN A 67 0.51 12.07 4.66
CA ASN A 67 0.09 11.21 5.77
C ASN A 67 -0.86 11.91 6.74
N ARG A 68 -0.66 13.21 6.95
CA ARG A 68 -1.47 14.06 7.82
C ARG A 68 -1.72 15.41 7.14
N PRO A 69 -2.85 16.09 7.44
CA PRO A 69 -3.10 17.41 6.88
C PRO A 69 -2.24 18.49 7.53
N ALA A 70 -2.29 19.70 6.95
CA ALA A 70 -1.72 20.94 7.50
C ALA A 70 -0.25 20.78 7.91
N GLN A 71 0.08 20.92 9.19
CA GLN A 71 1.45 20.88 9.70
C GLN A 71 2.15 19.52 9.52
N GLY A 72 1.41 18.46 9.23
CA GLY A 72 1.95 17.14 8.96
C GLY A 72 2.04 16.78 7.46
N ALA A 73 1.64 17.70 6.56
CA ALA A 73 1.51 17.41 5.13
C ALA A 73 2.85 17.20 4.40
N HIS A 74 3.97 17.53 5.02
CA HIS A 74 5.31 17.32 4.47
C HIS A 74 5.80 15.87 4.58
N VAL A 75 5.14 15.03 5.37
CA VAL A 75 5.39 13.58 5.42
C VAL A 75 4.33 12.87 4.62
N GLY A 76 4.76 12.05 3.66
CA GLY A 76 3.88 11.29 2.81
C GLY A 76 3.48 9.94 3.38
N THR A 77 2.53 9.30 2.73
CA THR A 77 2.16 7.90 2.92
C THR A 77 1.74 7.27 1.60
N ALA A 78 1.72 5.95 1.55
CA ALA A 78 1.16 5.22 0.41
C ALA A 78 0.50 3.92 0.87
N SER A 79 -0.44 3.44 0.06
CA SER A 79 -1.07 2.13 0.21
C SER A 79 -0.95 1.36 -1.10
N PHE A 80 -0.80 0.04 -1.02
CA PHE A 80 -0.51 -0.82 -2.15
C PHE A 80 -1.41 -2.04 -2.15
N VAL A 81 -1.90 -2.43 -3.31
CA VAL A 81 -2.53 -3.74 -3.55
C VAL A 81 -1.87 -4.40 -4.74
N VAL A 82 -1.63 -5.70 -4.64
CA VAL A 82 -1.06 -6.51 -5.72
C VAL A 82 -1.92 -7.75 -5.90
N ALA A 83 -2.29 -8.04 -7.15
CA ALA A 83 -3.07 -9.22 -7.49
C ALA A 83 -2.36 -10.48 -6.96
N PRO A 84 -3.07 -11.40 -6.27
CA PRO A 84 -2.47 -12.62 -5.75
C PRO A 84 -1.71 -13.42 -6.81
N ALA A 85 -2.26 -13.50 -8.03
CA ALA A 85 -1.63 -14.18 -9.17
C ALA A 85 -0.35 -13.48 -9.67
N ALA A 86 -0.12 -12.23 -9.31
CA ALA A 86 1.06 -11.44 -9.69
C ALA A 86 2.10 -11.32 -8.56
N ARG A 87 1.85 -11.93 -7.40
CA ARG A 87 2.82 -11.96 -6.29
C ARG A 87 4.11 -12.65 -6.71
N GLY A 88 5.23 -12.18 -6.16
CA GLY A 88 6.57 -12.70 -6.51
C GLY A 88 7.13 -12.24 -7.85
N ARG A 89 6.35 -11.48 -8.65
CA ARG A 89 6.77 -10.96 -9.96
C ARG A 89 7.38 -9.55 -9.91
N GLY A 90 7.68 -9.03 -8.72
CA GLY A 90 8.29 -7.71 -8.55
C GLY A 90 7.31 -6.52 -8.63
N ILE A 91 6.00 -6.76 -8.76
CA ILE A 91 4.99 -5.71 -8.90
C ILE A 91 4.98 -4.76 -7.69
N GLY A 92 4.98 -5.33 -6.48
CA GLY A 92 5.01 -4.54 -5.24
C GLY A 92 6.26 -3.68 -5.12
N ARG A 93 7.42 -4.22 -5.56
CA ARG A 93 8.68 -3.47 -5.58
C ARG A 93 8.62 -2.31 -6.57
N ALA A 94 8.17 -2.54 -7.78
CA ALA A 94 8.06 -1.50 -8.79
C ALA A 94 7.09 -0.38 -8.36
N LEU A 95 5.95 -0.71 -7.74
CA LEU A 95 5.02 0.27 -7.17
C LEU A 95 5.65 1.04 -6.00
N GLY A 96 6.42 0.36 -5.14
CA GLY A 96 7.14 0.96 -4.01
C GLY A 96 8.21 1.94 -4.46
N GLU A 97 9.04 1.55 -5.43
CA GLU A 97 10.06 2.41 -6.03
C GLU A 97 9.42 3.65 -6.69
N TYR A 98 8.33 3.47 -7.41
CA TYR A 98 7.57 4.58 -7.98
C TYR A 98 7.05 5.54 -6.89
N ALA A 99 6.49 5.01 -5.81
CA ALA A 99 5.97 5.83 -4.72
C ALA A 99 7.08 6.62 -4.02
N VAL A 100 8.25 6.02 -3.79
CA VAL A 100 9.41 6.73 -3.20
C VAL A 100 9.86 7.87 -4.11
N GLU A 101 10.00 7.63 -5.41
CA GLU A 101 10.42 8.66 -6.36
C GLU A 101 9.37 9.76 -6.52
N TRP A 102 8.09 9.39 -6.56
CA TRP A 102 7.00 10.37 -6.62
C TRP A 102 7.02 11.32 -5.41
N HIS A 103 7.14 10.79 -4.20
CA HIS A 103 7.20 11.62 -2.99
C HIS A 103 8.43 12.53 -2.99
N ARG A 104 9.59 12.02 -3.42
CA ARG A 104 10.82 12.82 -3.55
C ARG A 104 10.63 13.96 -4.54
N ALA A 105 10.09 13.68 -5.71
CA ALA A 105 9.85 14.67 -6.75
C ALA A 105 8.82 15.74 -6.35
N HIS A 106 7.91 15.44 -5.41
CA HIS A 106 6.89 16.37 -4.90
C HIS A 106 7.29 17.06 -3.60
N GLY A 107 8.55 16.94 -3.18
CA GLY A 107 9.11 17.70 -2.06
C GLY A 107 8.72 17.20 -0.67
N PHE A 108 8.24 15.97 -0.56
CA PHE A 108 8.04 15.34 0.76
C PHE A 108 9.39 15.10 1.46
N THR A 109 9.43 15.29 2.76
CA THR A 109 10.64 15.09 3.57
C THR A 109 10.83 13.67 4.08
N GLY A 110 9.79 12.86 4.00
CA GLY A 110 9.80 11.45 4.37
C GLY A 110 8.50 10.77 3.99
N ILE A 111 8.48 9.44 4.12
CA ILE A 111 7.31 8.60 3.91
C ILE A 111 7.09 7.76 5.16
N GLN A 112 5.86 7.73 5.67
CA GLN A 112 5.48 6.91 6.82
C GLN A 112 4.36 5.93 6.44
N PHE A 113 4.61 4.65 6.65
CA PHE A 113 3.56 3.62 6.61
C PHE A 113 3.06 3.39 8.04
N ASN A 114 1.75 3.56 8.26
CA ASN A 114 1.17 3.61 9.61
C ASN A 114 0.87 2.23 10.19
N ALA A 115 0.70 1.21 9.34
CA ALA A 115 0.14 -0.05 9.77
C ALA A 115 0.55 -1.20 8.83
N VAL A 116 1.81 -1.63 8.90
CA VAL A 116 2.28 -2.84 8.20
C VAL A 116 2.09 -4.03 9.11
N VAL A 117 1.23 -4.97 8.73
CA VAL A 117 0.90 -6.14 9.56
C VAL A 117 2.12 -7.05 9.72
N SER A 118 2.46 -7.42 10.95
CA SER A 118 3.68 -8.18 11.26
C SER A 118 3.75 -9.55 10.58
N THR A 119 2.61 -10.16 10.27
CA THR A 119 2.56 -11.42 9.52
C THR A 119 2.80 -11.25 8.01
N ASN A 120 2.72 -10.02 7.50
CA ASN A 120 3.07 -9.70 6.12
C ASN A 120 4.58 -9.49 5.96
N THR A 121 5.33 -10.54 6.22
CA THR A 121 6.81 -10.52 6.21
C THR A 121 7.39 -10.15 4.85
N GLY A 122 6.67 -10.46 3.77
CA GLY A 122 7.06 -10.08 2.42
C GLY A 122 7.05 -8.56 2.20
N ALA A 123 6.02 -7.89 2.72
CA ALA A 123 5.95 -6.43 2.66
C ALA A 123 7.03 -5.78 3.54
N ILE A 124 7.22 -6.25 4.77
CA ILE A 124 8.26 -5.70 5.67
C ILE A 124 9.64 -5.78 5.00
N ARG A 125 10.02 -6.95 4.48
CA ARG A 125 11.30 -7.12 3.77
C ARG A 125 11.42 -6.22 2.53
N LEU A 126 10.32 -6.02 1.81
CA LEU A 126 10.30 -5.13 0.65
C LEU A 126 10.59 -3.69 1.09
N TRP A 127 9.90 -3.21 2.13
CA TRP A 127 10.09 -1.85 2.63
C TRP A 127 11.48 -1.63 3.20
N GLU A 128 12.01 -2.58 3.97
CA GLU A 128 13.39 -2.56 4.43
C GLU A 128 14.39 -2.49 3.27
N ALA A 129 14.17 -3.26 2.21
CA ALA A 129 15.01 -3.24 1.01
C ALA A 129 14.93 -1.90 0.23
N LEU A 130 13.87 -1.11 0.41
CA LEU A 130 13.72 0.25 -0.11
C LEU A 130 14.23 1.33 0.86
N GLY A 131 14.77 0.93 2.02
CA GLY A 131 15.40 1.82 3.01
C GLY A 131 14.46 2.29 4.13
N PHE A 132 13.25 1.75 4.23
CA PHE A 132 12.38 2.03 5.38
C PHE A 132 12.90 1.32 6.63
N GLU A 133 12.73 1.97 7.77
CA GLU A 133 13.01 1.41 9.09
C GLU A 133 11.73 1.30 9.90
N THR A 134 11.58 0.24 10.70
CA THR A 134 10.52 0.15 11.69
C THR A 134 10.85 1.09 12.85
N ILE A 135 10.03 2.13 13.02
CA ILE A 135 10.20 3.16 14.06
C ILE A 135 9.32 2.93 15.29
N GLY A 136 8.39 1.99 15.20
CA GLY A 136 7.51 1.62 16.28
C GLY A 136 6.68 0.39 15.95
N VAL A 137 6.20 -0.27 16.98
CA VAL A 137 5.32 -1.44 16.87
C VAL A 137 4.14 -1.24 17.82
N VAL A 138 2.93 -1.40 17.28
CA VAL A 138 1.69 -1.40 18.08
C VAL A 138 1.31 -2.87 18.29
N PRO A 139 1.38 -3.38 19.54
CA PRO A 139 1.13 -4.78 19.81
C PRO A 139 -0.36 -5.13 19.66
N ASP A 140 -0.64 -6.33 19.15
CA ASP A 140 -1.99 -6.91 19.01
C ASP A 140 -3.02 -5.99 18.31
N ALA A 141 -2.58 -5.12 17.42
CA ALA A 141 -3.41 -4.08 16.83
C ALA A 141 -4.15 -4.51 15.55
N PHE A 142 -3.93 -5.72 15.07
CA PHE A 142 -4.59 -6.27 13.91
C PHE A 142 -5.21 -7.64 14.21
N ARG A 143 -6.53 -7.76 14.05
CA ARG A 143 -7.20 -9.05 14.22
C ARG A 143 -7.00 -9.92 13.00
N LEU A 144 -6.42 -11.09 13.20
CA LEU A 144 -6.20 -12.06 12.11
C LEU A 144 -7.49 -12.82 11.78
N PRO A 145 -7.69 -13.25 10.50
CA PRO A 145 -8.74 -14.16 10.15
C PRO A 145 -8.62 -15.46 10.92
N ASP A 146 -9.75 -16.00 11.36
CA ASP A 146 -9.78 -17.23 12.15
C ASP A 146 -9.08 -18.40 11.42
N GLY A 147 -8.20 -19.10 12.11
CA GLY A 147 -7.65 -20.39 11.72
C GLY A 147 -6.40 -20.43 10.86
N LYS A 148 -5.82 -19.30 10.42
CA LYS A 148 -4.65 -19.32 9.52
C LYS A 148 -3.28 -19.40 10.21
N THR A 149 -3.13 -18.85 11.41
CA THR A 149 -1.81 -18.75 12.07
C THR A 149 -1.77 -19.31 13.49
N GLY A 150 -2.91 -19.75 14.03
CA GLY A 150 -3.04 -20.12 15.45
C GLY A 150 -3.04 -18.93 16.41
N ALA A 151 -2.71 -17.72 15.95
CA ALA A 151 -2.80 -16.48 16.70
C ALA A 151 -4.10 -15.73 16.34
N SER A 152 -4.68 -15.00 17.33
CA SER A 152 -5.88 -14.19 17.12
C SER A 152 -5.56 -12.76 16.66
N TYR A 153 -4.37 -12.27 16.95
CA TYR A 153 -3.92 -10.91 16.70
C TYR A 153 -2.49 -10.88 16.16
N ALA A 154 -2.17 -9.83 15.43
CA ALA A 154 -0.84 -9.50 14.97
C ALA A 154 -0.49 -8.06 15.34
N ASP A 155 0.80 -7.76 15.40
CA ASP A 155 1.28 -6.40 15.63
C ASP A 155 1.20 -5.58 14.34
N LEU A 156 1.17 -4.26 14.49
CA LEU A 156 1.31 -3.31 13.38
C LEU A 156 2.66 -2.59 13.50
N HIS A 157 3.45 -2.68 12.44
CA HIS A 157 4.69 -1.91 12.33
C HIS A 157 4.39 -0.53 11.75
N VAL A 158 4.97 0.50 12.39
CA VAL A 158 5.07 1.84 11.80
C VAL A 158 6.45 1.93 11.17
N MET A 159 6.48 2.14 9.86
CA MET A 159 7.74 2.19 9.11
C MET A 159 7.97 3.56 8.49
N TYR A 160 9.21 4.03 8.45
CA TYR A 160 9.55 5.36 7.99
C TYR A 160 10.80 5.36 7.07
N LEU A 161 10.75 6.18 6.04
CA LEU A 161 11.87 6.50 5.16
C LEU A 161 12.07 8.02 5.12
N GLY A 162 13.22 8.51 5.54
CA GLY A 162 13.62 9.92 5.34
C GLY A 162 14.01 10.16 3.88
N LEU A 163 13.48 11.22 3.28
CA LEU A 163 13.77 11.61 1.89
C LEU A 163 14.66 12.85 1.79
N ALA A 164 14.71 13.65 2.85
CA ALA A 164 15.59 14.82 2.90
C ALA A 164 17.04 14.38 3.13
N ASP A 165 17.97 14.95 2.37
CA ASP A 165 19.37 14.91 2.71
C ASP A 165 19.57 15.63 4.04
N ARG A 166 20.03 14.91 5.07
CA ARG A 166 20.32 15.46 6.39
C ARG A 166 21.73 16.02 6.42
#